data_590568230ac7b34cf38e9c86e9d3e853
#
_entry.id   590568230ac7b34cf38e9c86e9d3e853
#
_cell.length_a   1.000
_cell.length_b   1.000
_cell.length_c   1.000
_cell.angle_alpha   90.00
_cell.angle_beta   90.00
_cell.angle_gamma   90.00
#
_symmetry.space_group_name_H-M   'P 1'
#
loop_
_entity.id
_entity.type
_entity.pdbx_description
1 polymer ?
#
loop_
_entity_poly.entity_id
_entity_poly.type
_entity_poly.pdbx_seq_one_letter_code
_entity_poly.pdbx_strand_id
1 'polypeptide(L)'
;YAKTNLKSGQKLLQSNVYFAMPYLEGQLASGEWNESISLKKDIKKDDCFKKDNLNIPPLSESMIIKKAIHKVKALLSQAKIILNNDFEAEYSHHYGVKKFNEVGVVIITIINRQYCKKILVQLPNQKHPMHYHKLKEETFLVVYGSLNLIVDGKERVLLPGDTCLVQPGVWHSFSSEKGCVFEEISTTHYNNDSVYKDKKINKMKREERKTQVKHWGTWELHDKLDNLPVLYF
;
A
#
# COMPACT_ATOMS: atom_id res chain seq x y z
N TYR A 1 26.34 -7.82 -6.55
CA TYR A 1 27.70 -8.32 -6.37
C TYR A 1 28.69 -7.17 -6.32
N ALA A 2 29.80 -7.35 -5.61
CA ALA A 2 30.86 -6.36 -5.46
C ALA A 2 31.83 -6.38 -6.67
N LYS A 3 32.06 -5.22 -7.30
CA LYS A 3 33.08 -5.07 -8.38
C LYS A 3 34.51 -5.14 -7.86
N THR A 4 34.70 -4.79 -6.60
CA THR A 4 36.02 -4.74 -5.92
C THR A 4 35.87 -5.18 -4.48
N ASN A 5 36.98 -5.37 -3.76
CA ASN A 5 36.94 -5.54 -2.32
C ASN A 5 36.42 -4.27 -1.65
N LEU A 6 35.42 -4.40 -0.78
CA LEU A 6 34.78 -3.30 -0.08
C LEU A 6 34.88 -3.50 1.43
N LYS A 7 35.06 -2.41 2.17
CA LYS A 7 35.20 -2.41 3.62
C LYS A 7 33.89 -2.11 4.33
N SER A 8 33.76 -2.60 5.54
CA SER A 8 32.69 -2.23 6.46
C SER A 8 32.49 -0.71 6.50
N GLY A 9 31.23 -0.26 6.51
CA GLY A 9 30.83 1.15 6.49
C GLY A 9 30.78 1.78 5.09
N GLN A 10 31.38 1.19 4.07
CA GLN A 10 31.29 1.73 2.70
C GLN A 10 29.88 1.63 2.12
N LYS A 11 29.47 2.65 1.38
CA LYS A 11 28.21 2.70 0.64
C LYS A 11 28.28 1.86 -0.63
N LEU A 12 27.15 1.28 -1.02
CA LEU A 12 27.01 0.53 -2.26
C LEU A 12 26.73 1.47 -3.45
N LEU A 13 27.78 2.19 -3.91
CA LEU A 13 27.68 3.09 -5.05
C LEU A 13 27.58 2.29 -6.36
N GLN A 14 26.99 2.87 -7.39
CA GLN A 14 26.87 2.26 -8.72
C GLN A 14 28.24 1.88 -9.31
N SER A 15 29.28 2.61 -8.98
CA SER A 15 30.67 2.34 -9.41
C SER A 15 31.23 1.03 -8.84
N ASN A 16 30.76 0.58 -7.68
CA ASN A 16 31.30 -0.58 -6.98
C ASN A 16 30.37 -1.80 -6.90
N VAL A 17 29.18 -1.73 -7.59
CA VAL A 17 28.22 -2.83 -7.65
C VAL A 17 27.97 -3.28 -9.09
N TYR A 18 27.62 -4.55 -9.29
CA TYR A 18 27.07 -5.05 -10.52
C TYR A 18 25.92 -6.04 -10.25
N PHE A 19 25.06 -6.24 -11.23
CA PHE A 19 23.92 -7.13 -11.13
C PHE A 19 24.17 -8.38 -11.98
N ALA A 20 23.86 -9.55 -11.42
CA ALA A 20 24.02 -10.83 -12.08
C ALA A 20 22.92 -11.81 -11.66
N MET A 21 22.74 -12.85 -12.49
CA MET A 21 21.85 -13.97 -12.23
C MET A 21 22.68 -15.22 -11.93
N PRO A 22 22.14 -16.21 -11.20
CA PRO A 22 20.81 -16.23 -10.58
C PRO A 22 20.73 -15.40 -9.29
N TYR A 23 19.50 -15.04 -8.89
CA TYR A 23 19.23 -14.49 -7.57
C TYR A 23 19.43 -15.56 -6.49
N LEU A 24 20.19 -15.24 -5.45
CA LEU A 24 20.46 -16.12 -4.32
C LEU A 24 19.57 -15.74 -3.13
N GLU A 25 19.14 -16.73 -2.36
CA GLU A 25 18.34 -16.51 -1.16
C GLU A 25 19.06 -15.57 -0.17
N GLY A 26 18.32 -14.59 0.37
CA GLY A 26 18.85 -13.56 1.26
C GLY A 26 19.69 -12.48 0.57
N GLN A 27 19.88 -12.53 -0.74
CA GLN A 27 20.59 -11.51 -1.49
C GLN A 27 19.78 -10.22 -1.60
N LEU A 28 20.47 -9.08 -1.65
CA LEU A 28 19.85 -7.80 -2.02
C LEU A 28 19.46 -7.84 -3.51
N ALA A 29 18.16 -7.71 -3.82
CA ALA A 29 17.70 -7.65 -5.19
C ALA A 29 18.02 -6.28 -5.84
N SER A 30 18.13 -6.25 -7.18
CA SER A 30 18.43 -5.01 -7.92
C SER A 30 17.40 -3.89 -7.65
N GLY A 31 16.12 -4.24 -7.55
CA GLY A 31 15.04 -3.27 -7.22
C GLY A 31 15.02 -2.79 -5.75
N GLU A 32 15.83 -3.38 -4.89
CA GLU A 32 15.99 -2.96 -3.49
C GLU A 32 17.25 -2.12 -3.26
N TRP A 33 18.19 -2.18 -4.23
CA TRP A 33 19.45 -1.45 -4.14
C TRP A 33 19.24 0.06 -4.28
N ASN A 34 20.00 0.80 -3.46
CA ASN A 34 20.19 2.24 -3.58
C ASN A 34 21.51 2.64 -2.92
N GLU A 35 22.04 3.80 -3.24
CA GLU A 35 23.34 4.28 -2.79
C GLU A 35 23.40 4.69 -1.30
N SER A 36 22.27 4.67 -0.59
CA SER A 36 22.26 4.91 0.87
C SER A 36 22.56 3.66 1.69
N ILE A 37 22.55 2.48 1.06
CA ILE A 37 22.89 1.22 1.71
C ILE A 37 24.38 1.16 1.97
N SER A 38 24.79 0.72 3.17
CA SER A 38 26.19 0.52 3.54
C SER A 38 26.45 -0.89 4.08
N LEU A 39 27.71 -1.28 4.07
CA LEU A 39 28.17 -2.58 4.54
C LEU A 39 28.29 -2.62 6.07
N LYS A 40 27.83 -3.71 6.70
CA LYS A 40 28.12 -4.03 8.12
C LYS A 40 29.48 -4.70 8.31
N LYS A 41 30.00 -5.36 7.27
CA LYS A 41 31.26 -6.09 7.29
C LYS A 41 31.95 -6.05 5.92
N ASP A 42 33.23 -6.37 5.90
CA ASP A 42 34.03 -6.46 4.67
C ASP A 42 33.44 -7.48 3.69
N ILE A 43 33.52 -7.16 2.41
CA ILE A 43 33.08 -8.03 1.31
C ILE A 43 34.21 -8.12 0.27
N LYS A 44 34.42 -9.30 -0.29
CA LYS A 44 35.39 -9.54 -1.36
C LYS A 44 34.76 -9.24 -2.73
N LYS A 45 35.65 -8.95 -3.69
CA LYS A 45 35.25 -8.88 -5.10
C LYS A 45 34.48 -10.13 -5.49
N ASP A 46 33.43 -9.95 -6.29
CA ASP A 46 32.53 -10.96 -6.82
C ASP A 46 31.64 -11.68 -5.78
N ASP A 47 31.73 -11.33 -4.51
CA ASP A 47 30.76 -11.79 -3.50
C ASP A 47 29.40 -11.10 -3.66
N CYS A 48 28.31 -11.82 -3.34
CA CYS A 48 26.96 -11.26 -3.34
C CYS A 48 26.68 -10.45 -2.07
N PHE A 49 25.88 -9.39 -2.20
CA PHE A 49 25.39 -8.61 -1.06
C PHE A 49 24.21 -9.29 -0.39
N LYS A 50 24.44 -9.96 0.75
CA LYS A 50 23.37 -10.52 1.60
C LYS A 50 22.79 -9.43 2.51
N LYS A 51 21.45 -9.38 2.63
CA LYS A 51 20.73 -8.36 3.42
C LYS A 51 21.21 -8.27 4.87
N ASP A 52 21.55 -9.39 5.49
CA ASP A 52 22.04 -9.44 6.88
C ASP A 52 23.39 -8.71 7.07
N ASN A 53 24.15 -8.57 6.00
CA ASN A 53 25.46 -7.90 5.99
C ASN A 53 25.36 -6.40 5.65
N LEU A 54 24.14 -5.88 5.53
CA LEU A 54 23.88 -4.52 5.06
C LEU A 54 23.15 -3.68 6.11
N ASN A 55 23.52 -2.42 6.21
CA ASN A 55 22.71 -1.38 6.81
C ASN A 55 21.79 -0.84 5.73
N ILE A 56 20.55 -1.30 5.71
CA ILE A 56 19.53 -0.87 4.77
C ILE A 56 18.68 0.19 5.49
N PRO A 57 18.74 1.46 5.08
CA PRO A 57 17.93 2.49 5.70
C PRO A 57 16.43 2.23 5.46
N PRO A 58 15.57 2.67 6.38
CA PRO A 58 14.12 2.57 6.16
C PRO A 58 13.72 3.35 4.90
N LEU A 59 12.72 2.84 4.19
CA LEU A 59 12.18 3.52 3.01
C LEU A 59 11.59 4.88 3.41
N SER A 60 11.81 5.89 2.58
CA SER A 60 11.08 7.15 2.69
C SER A 60 9.58 6.93 2.43
N GLU A 61 8.75 7.83 2.91
CA GLU A 61 7.30 7.75 2.73
C GLU A 61 6.90 7.78 1.25
N SER A 62 7.57 8.63 0.45
CA SER A 62 7.40 8.68 -1.00
C SER A 62 7.72 7.33 -1.67
N MET A 63 8.77 6.65 -1.24
CA MET A 63 9.11 5.32 -1.77
C MET A 63 8.11 4.24 -1.35
N ILE A 64 7.53 4.34 -0.15
CA ILE A 64 6.45 3.43 0.28
C ILE A 64 5.23 3.60 -0.62
N ILE A 65 4.78 4.83 -0.84
CA ILE A 65 3.64 5.15 -1.72
C ILE A 65 3.93 4.69 -3.15
N LYS A 66 5.11 4.98 -3.69
CA LYS A 66 5.50 4.54 -5.03
C LYS A 66 5.43 3.02 -5.20
N LYS A 67 6.01 2.26 -4.27
CA LYS A 67 5.91 0.79 -4.29
C LYS A 67 4.47 0.32 -4.18
N ALA A 68 3.65 1.01 -3.39
CA ALA A 68 2.23 0.71 -3.28
C ALA A 68 1.48 0.95 -4.60
N ILE A 69 1.74 2.05 -5.32
CA ILE A 69 1.17 2.32 -6.66
C ILE A 69 1.42 1.15 -7.62
N HIS A 70 2.66 0.65 -7.69
CA HIS A 70 2.97 -0.48 -8.57
C HIS A 70 2.22 -1.76 -8.18
N LYS A 71 2.12 -2.06 -6.89
CA LYS A 71 1.35 -3.22 -6.40
C LYS A 71 -0.15 -3.09 -6.69
N VAL A 72 -0.70 -1.88 -6.49
CA VAL A 72 -2.11 -1.59 -6.81
C VAL A 72 -2.38 -1.79 -8.29
N LYS A 73 -1.54 -1.23 -9.17
CA LYS A 73 -1.67 -1.43 -10.63
C LYS A 73 -1.59 -2.90 -11.02
N ALA A 74 -0.69 -3.67 -10.41
CA ALA A 74 -0.59 -5.11 -10.66
C ALA A 74 -1.86 -5.86 -10.26
N LEU A 75 -2.43 -5.57 -9.06
CA LEU A 75 -3.68 -6.19 -8.62
C LEU A 75 -4.88 -5.79 -9.48
N LEU A 76 -4.99 -4.53 -9.88
CA LEU A 76 -6.05 -4.07 -10.81
C LEU A 76 -5.94 -4.76 -12.17
N SER A 77 -4.72 -4.93 -12.69
CA SER A 77 -4.47 -5.66 -13.93
C SER A 77 -4.89 -7.14 -13.81
N GLN A 78 -4.54 -7.81 -12.71
CA GLN A 78 -4.98 -9.18 -12.44
C GLN A 78 -6.51 -9.29 -12.29
N ALA A 79 -7.13 -8.30 -11.69
CA ALA A 79 -8.59 -8.19 -11.57
C ALA A 79 -9.28 -7.83 -12.91
N LYS A 80 -8.52 -7.56 -13.97
CA LYS A 80 -9.00 -7.05 -15.27
C LYS A 80 -9.80 -5.74 -15.17
N ILE A 81 -9.49 -4.93 -14.17
CA ILE A 81 -10.08 -3.60 -14.00
C ILE A 81 -9.20 -2.60 -14.72
N ILE A 82 -9.77 -1.94 -15.73
CA ILE A 82 -9.10 -0.90 -16.51
C ILE A 82 -9.51 0.46 -15.93
N LEU A 83 -8.51 1.18 -15.44
CA LEU A 83 -8.66 2.57 -15.00
C LEU A 83 -7.65 3.43 -15.78
N ASN A 84 -8.08 4.62 -16.19
CA ASN A 84 -7.16 5.57 -16.79
C ASN A 84 -6.21 6.16 -15.71
N ASN A 85 -5.23 6.93 -16.16
CA ASN A 85 -4.21 7.48 -15.28
C ASN A 85 -4.67 8.73 -14.48
N ASP A 86 -5.87 9.24 -14.77
CA ASP A 86 -6.38 10.49 -14.20
C ASP A 86 -7.21 10.28 -12.93
N PHE A 87 -7.50 9.04 -12.56
CA PHE A 87 -8.17 8.75 -11.30
C PHE A 87 -7.29 9.13 -10.10
N GLU A 88 -7.92 9.74 -9.11
CA GLU A 88 -7.30 9.96 -7.81
C GLU A 88 -7.38 8.69 -6.96
N ALA A 89 -6.25 8.33 -6.33
CA ALA A 89 -6.18 7.22 -5.41
C ALA A 89 -5.88 7.73 -4.00
N GLU A 90 -6.78 7.44 -3.06
CA GLU A 90 -6.57 7.70 -1.64
C GLU A 90 -5.85 6.50 -0.99
N TYR A 91 -4.69 6.74 -0.41
CA TYR A 91 -3.95 5.77 0.40
C TYR A 91 -4.31 5.98 1.87
N SER A 92 -5.26 5.19 2.35
CA SER A 92 -5.77 5.27 3.72
C SER A 92 -4.87 4.45 4.64
N HIS A 93 -3.91 5.08 5.32
CA HIS A 93 -2.85 4.42 6.09
C HIS A 93 -3.06 4.46 7.62
N HIS A 94 -4.04 5.16 8.12
CA HIS A 94 -4.54 5.23 9.51
C HIS A 94 -3.52 5.52 10.61
N TYR A 95 -2.29 5.00 10.54
CA TYR A 95 -1.21 5.16 11.53
C TYR A 95 0.06 5.77 10.91
N GLY A 96 -0.08 6.49 9.79
CA GLY A 96 1.02 7.06 9.02
C GLY A 96 1.53 6.14 7.91
N VAL A 97 2.16 6.74 6.89
CA VAL A 97 2.60 6.06 5.67
C VAL A 97 3.54 4.89 5.96
N LYS A 98 4.39 4.99 6.99
CA LYS A 98 5.33 3.92 7.38
C LYS A 98 4.63 2.62 7.78
N LYS A 99 3.38 2.71 8.25
CA LYS A 99 2.55 1.55 8.61
C LYS A 99 1.62 1.07 7.50
N PHE A 100 1.65 1.71 6.33
CA PHE A 100 0.72 1.43 5.25
C PHE A 100 0.73 -0.03 4.77
N ASN A 101 1.89 -0.69 4.74
CA ASN A 101 1.96 -2.09 4.33
C ASN A 101 1.31 -3.06 5.34
N GLU A 102 1.09 -2.64 6.58
CA GLU A 102 0.45 -3.44 7.64
C GLU A 102 -1.02 -3.06 7.80
N VAL A 103 -1.29 -1.74 7.82
CA VAL A 103 -2.61 -1.19 8.10
C VAL A 103 -2.95 -0.15 7.05
N GLY A 104 -3.93 -0.47 6.21
CA GLY A 104 -4.34 0.45 5.16
C GLY A 104 -5.25 -0.18 4.11
N VAL A 105 -5.64 0.64 3.16
CA VAL A 105 -6.35 0.27 1.94
C VAL A 105 -6.15 1.38 0.91
N VAL A 106 -6.13 1.05 -0.36
CA VAL A 106 -6.20 2.04 -1.44
C VAL A 106 -7.63 2.15 -1.91
N ILE A 107 -8.12 3.38 -1.99
CA ILE A 107 -9.50 3.70 -2.35
C ILE A 107 -9.49 4.57 -3.60
N ILE A 108 -10.17 4.15 -4.64
CA ILE A 108 -10.36 4.88 -5.89
C ILE A 108 -11.86 5.17 -6.02
N THR A 109 -12.23 6.43 -5.84
CA THR A 109 -13.63 6.84 -5.94
C THR A 109 -14.01 7.04 -7.40
N ILE A 110 -14.94 6.23 -7.89
CA ILE A 110 -15.48 6.33 -9.25
C ILE A 110 -16.56 7.40 -9.34
N ILE A 111 -17.46 7.41 -8.36
CA ILE A 111 -18.53 8.40 -8.24
C ILE A 111 -18.93 8.53 -6.77
N ASN A 112 -19.30 9.76 -6.37
CA ASN A 112 -19.92 10.05 -5.07
C ASN A 112 -20.98 11.12 -5.26
N ARG A 113 -22.25 10.71 -5.28
CA ARG A 113 -23.45 11.56 -5.39
C ARG A 113 -24.50 11.08 -4.39
N GLN A 114 -25.75 10.91 -4.78
CA GLN A 114 -26.78 10.23 -3.97
C GLN A 114 -26.46 8.74 -3.73
N TYR A 115 -25.61 8.18 -4.56
CA TYR A 115 -24.96 6.89 -4.40
C TYR A 115 -23.46 7.03 -4.61
N CYS A 116 -22.70 6.09 -4.08
CA CYS A 116 -21.26 6.09 -4.20
C CYS A 116 -20.77 4.74 -4.71
N LYS A 117 -19.80 4.77 -5.63
CA LYS A 117 -19.05 3.58 -6.05
C LYS A 117 -17.57 3.85 -5.89
N LYS A 118 -16.87 2.92 -5.23
CA LYS A 118 -15.42 2.93 -5.10
C LYS A 118 -14.85 1.58 -5.47
N ILE A 119 -13.61 1.58 -5.91
CA ILE A 119 -12.78 0.40 -6.03
C ILE A 119 -11.78 0.45 -4.88
N LEU A 120 -11.76 -0.61 -4.09
CA LEU A 120 -10.84 -0.76 -2.97
C LEU A 120 -9.81 -1.82 -3.32
N VAL A 121 -8.54 -1.51 -3.05
CA VAL A 121 -7.43 -2.43 -3.25
C VAL A 121 -6.75 -2.67 -1.90
N GLN A 122 -6.91 -3.88 -1.39
CA GLN A 122 -6.21 -4.35 -0.21
C GLN A 122 -4.93 -5.04 -0.65
N LEU A 123 -3.77 -4.52 -0.23
CA LEU A 123 -2.49 -5.15 -0.53
C LEU A 123 -2.28 -6.41 0.31
N PRO A 124 -1.38 -7.33 -0.08
CA PRO A 124 -1.10 -8.52 0.71
C PRO A 124 -0.72 -8.19 2.16
N ASN A 125 -1.32 -8.92 3.09
CA ASN A 125 -1.16 -8.81 4.54
C ASN A 125 -1.63 -7.49 5.18
N GLN A 126 -2.32 -6.64 4.42
CA GLN A 126 -2.92 -5.43 4.98
C GLN A 126 -4.20 -5.74 5.77
N LYS A 127 -4.44 -4.93 6.82
CA LYS A 127 -5.67 -4.92 7.62
C LYS A 127 -6.27 -3.53 7.62
N HIS A 128 -7.58 -3.44 7.49
CA HIS A 128 -8.30 -2.19 7.71
C HIS A 128 -8.83 -2.15 9.15
N PRO A 129 -8.67 -1.03 9.87
CA PRO A 129 -9.12 -0.94 11.27
C PRO A 129 -10.61 -1.13 11.43
N MET A 130 -11.02 -1.71 12.56
CA MET A 130 -12.43 -1.85 12.94
C MET A 130 -13.10 -0.48 13.05
N HIS A 131 -14.21 -0.29 12.33
CA HIS A 131 -14.95 0.97 12.27
C HIS A 131 -16.41 0.72 11.95
N TYR A 132 -17.23 1.76 12.03
CA TYR A 132 -18.59 1.81 11.51
C TYR A 132 -18.85 3.16 10.86
N HIS A 133 -19.87 3.23 10.03
CA HIS A 133 -20.40 4.46 9.45
C HIS A 133 -21.68 4.85 10.18
N LYS A 134 -21.86 6.16 10.46
CA LYS A 134 -23.06 6.65 11.13
C LYS A 134 -24.27 6.67 10.20
N LEU A 135 -24.05 7.03 8.93
CA LEU A 135 -25.10 7.28 7.94
C LEU A 135 -25.00 6.35 6.73
N LYS A 136 -23.78 5.98 6.35
CA LYS A 136 -23.53 5.22 5.12
C LYS A 136 -23.92 3.76 5.30
N GLU A 137 -24.77 3.25 4.39
CA GLU A 137 -24.93 1.84 4.10
C GLU A 137 -24.01 1.46 2.96
N GLU A 138 -23.34 0.34 3.03
CA GLU A 138 -22.39 -0.10 2.02
C GLU A 138 -22.51 -1.60 1.73
N THR A 139 -22.30 -1.96 0.46
CA THR A 139 -22.21 -3.34 0.01
C THR A 139 -20.83 -3.56 -0.59
N PHE A 140 -20.11 -4.54 -0.08
CA PHE A 140 -18.86 -5.01 -0.68
C PHE A 140 -19.17 -6.10 -1.72
N LEU A 141 -18.53 -6.01 -2.87
CA LEU A 141 -18.52 -7.03 -3.93
C LEU A 141 -17.06 -7.38 -4.23
N VAL A 142 -16.65 -8.60 -3.97
CA VAL A 142 -15.27 -9.04 -4.29
C VAL A 142 -15.15 -9.30 -5.78
N VAL A 143 -14.13 -8.71 -6.41
CA VAL A 143 -13.81 -8.85 -7.83
C VAL A 143 -12.62 -9.78 -8.05
N TYR A 144 -11.60 -9.68 -7.18
CA TYR A 144 -10.37 -10.49 -7.30
C TYR A 144 -9.77 -10.78 -5.93
N GLY A 145 -9.20 -11.96 -5.78
CA GLY A 145 -8.56 -12.40 -4.53
C GLY A 145 -9.56 -12.86 -3.49
N SER A 146 -9.23 -12.73 -2.21
CA SER A 146 -10.12 -13.07 -1.10
C SER A 146 -10.11 -12.00 -0.03
N LEU A 147 -11.28 -11.67 0.50
CA LEU A 147 -11.48 -10.67 1.54
C LEU A 147 -11.93 -11.35 2.83
N ASN A 148 -11.10 -11.29 3.87
CA ASN A 148 -11.51 -11.67 5.22
C ASN A 148 -12.24 -10.49 5.85
N LEU A 149 -13.54 -10.63 6.08
CA LEU A 149 -14.43 -9.58 6.56
C LEU A 149 -14.98 -9.96 7.93
N ILE A 150 -14.91 -9.04 8.88
CA ILE A 150 -15.57 -9.14 10.18
C ILE A 150 -16.72 -8.14 10.19
N VAL A 151 -17.95 -8.60 10.36
CA VAL A 151 -19.14 -7.75 10.45
C VAL A 151 -19.94 -8.19 11.67
N ASP A 152 -20.21 -7.26 12.59
CA ASP A 152 -20.93 -7.52 13.85
C ASP A 152 -20.32 -8.70 14.63
N GLY A 153 -18.99 -8.76 14.70
CA GLY A 153 -18.25 -9.82 15.38
C GLY A 153 -18.22 -11.18 14.67
N LYS A 154 -18.87 -11.32 13.52
CA LYS A 154 -18.89 -12.55 12.71
C LYS A 154 -17.86 -12.47 11.60
N GLU A 155 -17.00 -13.48 11.52
CA GLU A 155 -16.00 -13.60 10.46
C GLU A 155 -16.59 -14.26 9.21
N ARG A 156 -16.22 -13.74 8.04
CA ARG A 156 -16.59 -14.28 6.73
C ARG A 156 -15.40 -14.16 5.79
N VAL A 157 -15.21 -15.15 4.95
CA VAL A 157 -14.28 -15.07 3.81
C VAL A 157 -15.13 -14.89 2.56
N LEU A 158 -14.93 -13.78 1.86
CA LEU A 158 -15.60 -13.49 0.61
C LEU A 158 -14.65 -13.77 -0.56
N LEU A 159 -15.15 -14.46 -1.57
CA LEU A 159 -14.48 -14.81 -2.82
C LEU A 159 -15.06 -13.98 -3.98
N PRO A 160 -14.43 -13.98 -5.17
CA PRO A 160 -14.94 -13.25 -6.33
C PRO A 160 -16.40 -13.59 -6.66
N GLY A 161 -17.24 -12.56 -6.75
CA GLY A 161 -18.69 -12.67 -6.92
C GLY A 161 -19.50 -12.62 -5.62
N ASP A 162 -18.88 -12.85 -4.46
CA ASP A 162 -19.56 -12.75 -3.18
C ASP A 162 -19.81 -11.28 -2.80
N THR A 163 -20.94 -11.07 -2.11
CA THR A 163 -21.33 -9.75 -1.59
C THR A 163 -21.59 -9.79 -0.10
N CYS A 164 -21.42 -8.65 0.55
CA CYS A 164 -21.81 -8.45 1.93
C CYS A 164 -22.32 -7.03 2.15
N LEU A 165 -23.56 -6.93 2.63
CA LEU A 165 -24.17 -5.67 3.07
C LEU A 165 -23.69 -5.33 4.49
N VAL A 166 -23.33 -4.08 4.70
CA VAL A 166 -23.01 -3.49 6.00
C VAL A 166 -23.90 -2.28 6.23
N GLN A 167 -24.78 -2.37 7.22
CA GLN A 167 -25.71 -1.31 7.58
C GLN A 167 -25.04 -0.20 8.41
N PRO A 168 -25.61 1.01 8.44
CA PRO A 168 -25.15 2.07 9.35
C PRO A 168 -25.08 1.57 10.81
N GLY A 169 -24.05 2.00 11.53
CA GLY A 169 -23.83 1.62 12.92
C GLY A 169 -23.20 0.25 13.14
N VAL A 170 -23.06 -0.58 12.11
CA VAL A 170 -22.52 -1.93 12.24
C VAL A 170 -21.00 -1.93 12.20
N TRP A 171 -20.36 -2.45 13.23
CA TRP A 171 -18.92 -2.59 13.34
C TRP A 171 -18.38 -3.58 12.31
N HIS A 172 -17.39 -3.15 11.53
CA HIS A 172 -16.76 -4.01 10.54
C HIS A 172 -15.28 -3.68 10.36
N SER A 173 -14.55 -4.67 9.88
CA SER A 173 -13.14 -4.56 9.45
C SER A 173 -12.86 -5.60 8.39
N PHE A 174 -11.81 -5.38 7.62
CA PHE A 174 -11.43 -6.32 6.58
C PHE A 174 -9.92 -6.45 6.44
N SER A 175 -9.48 -7.56 5.86
CA SER A 175 -8.08 -7.86 5.60
C SER A 175 -7.95 -8.81 4.41
N SER A 176 -6.75 -8.90 3.83
CA SER A 176 -6.44 -9.89 2.81
C SER A 176 -5.01 -10.39 2.98
N GLU A 177 -4.81 -11.71 2.95
CA GLU A 177 -3.47 -12.30 3.03
C GLU A 177 -2.69 -12.16 1.71
N LYS A 178 -3.37 -12.40 0.59
CA LYS A 178 -2.74 -12.41 -0.74
C LYS A 178 -3.01 -11.16 -1.57
N GLY A 179 -3.81 -10.23 -1.05
CA GLY A 179 -4.32 -9.07 -1.75
C GLY A 179 -5.70 -9.34 -2.35
N CYS A 180 -6.52 -8.27 -2.41
CA CYS A 180 -7.89 -8.33 -2.89
C CYS A 180 -8.25 -7.03 -3.59
N VAL A 181 -9.07 -7.13 -4.64
CA VAL A 181 -9.76 -6.00 -5.25
C VAL A 181 -11.25 -6.23 -5.08
N PHE A 182 -11.93 -5.24 -4.51
CA PHE A 182 -13.36 -5.30 -4.29
C PHE A 182 -14.00 -3.93 -4.52
N GLU A 183 -15.28 -3.94 -4.82
CA GLU A 183 -16.08 -2.73 -4.99
C GLU A 183 -16.84 -2.41 -3.71
N GLU A 184 -16.90 -1.14 -3.36
CA GLU A 184 -17.84 -0.58 -2.39
C GLU A 184 -18.92 0.16 -3.18
N ILE A 185 -20.16 -0.33 -3.08
CA ILE A 185 -21.35 0.33 -3.58
C ILE A 185 -22.11 0.79 -2.35
N SER A 186 -22.36 2.09 -2.25
CA SER A 186 -22.90 2.65 -1.01
C SER A 186 -23.84 3.83 -1.27
N THR A 187 -24.54 4.25 -0.24
CA THR A 187 -25.14 5.59 -0.18
C THR A 187 -24.06 6.66 -0.20
N THR A 188 -24.41 7.93 -0.21
CA THR A 188 -23.46 9.05 -0.23
C THR A 188 -22.34 8.88 0.80
N HIS A 189 -21.10 9.05 0.37
CA HIS A 189 -19.95 9.07 1.26
C HIS A 189 -19.72 10.49 1.82
N TYR A 190 -19.62 10.59 3.15
CA TYR A 190 -19.26 11.81 3.88
C TYR A 190 -17.92 11.64 4.60
N ASN A 191 -17.06 12.65 4.54
CA ASN A 191 -15.70 12.60 5.10
C ASN A 191 -15.64 12.29 6.61
N ASN A 192 -16.65 12.67 7.38
CA ASN A 192 -16.68 12.55 8.85
C ASN A 192 -17.66 11.48 9.34
N ASP A 193 -18.05 10.55 8.48
CA ASP A 193 -19.03 9.53 8.78
C ASP A 193 -18.45 8.31 9.49
N SER A 194 -17.16 8.01 9.26
CA SER A 194 -16.48 6.85 9.84
C SER A 194 -16.07 7.07 11.30
N VAL A 195 -16.40 6.13 12.17
CA VAL A 195 -15.98 6.08 13.57
C VAL A 195 -15.15 4.81 13.79
N TYR A 196 -13.92 4.97 14.25
CA TYR A 196 -12.99 3.88 14.48
C TYR A 196 -13.02 3.39 15.92
N LYS A 197 -12.87 2.08 16.14
CA LYS A 197 -12.77 1.48 17.47
C LYS A 197 -11.53 1.99 18.20
N ASP A 198 -10.42 2.17 17.48
CA ASP A 198 -9.24 2.83 18.01
C ASP A 198 -9.47 4.35 18.07
N LYS A 199 -9.61 4.86 19.31
CA LYS A 199 -9.83 6.28 19.58
C LYS A 199 -8.68 7.18 19.09
N LYS A 200 -7.48 6.64 18.88
CA LYS A 200 -6.34 7.40 18.34
C LYS A 200 -6.63 7.85 16.91
N ILE A 201 -7.17 6.96 16.07
CA ILE A 201 -7.52 7.29 14.68
C ILE A 201 -8.56 8.41 14.63
N ASN A 202 -9.56 8.39 15.52
CA ASN A 202 -10.61 9.42 15.55
C ASN A 202 -10.08 10.82 15.92
N LYS A 203 -8.92 10.90 16.60
CA LYS A 203 -8.28 12.18 17.00
C LYS A 203 -7.32 12.73 15.95
N MET A 204 -6.87 11.89 15.01
CA MET A 204 -5.93 12.29 13.95
C MET A 204 -6.64 13.12 12.89
N LYS A 205 -5.96 14.14 12.38
CA LYS A 205 -6.41 14.87 11.20
C LYS A 205 -6.40 13.94 9.97
N ARG A 206 -7.17 14.30 8.95
CA ARG A 206 -7.27 13.49 7.72
C ARG A 206 -5.90 13.31 7.06
N GLU A 207 -5.11 14.37 6.99
CA GLU A 207 -3.79 14.41 6.35
C GLU A 207 -2.79 13.48 7.05
N GLU A 208 -2.95 13.25 8.35
CA GLU A 208 -2.07 12.37 9.12
C GLU A 208 -2.33 10.88 8.87
N ARG A 209 -3.51 10.54 8.31
CA ARG A 209 -3.97 9.16 8.13
C ARG A 209 -4.34 8.78 6.69
N LYS A 210 -4.23 9.73 5.76
CA LYS A 210 -4.58 9.55 4.35
C LYS A 210 -3.65 10.37 3.45
N THR A 211 -3.23 9.77 2.34
CA THR A 211 -2.44 10.43 1.30
C THR A 211 -3.19 10.34 -0.01
N GLN A 212 -3.40 11.47 -0.68
CA GLN A 212 -4.05 11.54 -1.98
C GLN A 212 -2.99 11.56 -3.09
N VAL A 213 -3.12 10.68 -4.05
CA VAL A 213 -2.24 10.62 -5.22
C VAL A 213 -3.07 10.95 -6.46
N LYS A 214 -2.75 12.08 -7.09
CA LYS A 214 -3.33 12.49 -8.38
C LYS A 214 -2.45 11.98 -9.52
N HIS A 215 -3.06 11.70 -10.66
CA HIS A 215 -2.34 11.31 -11.89
C HIS A 215 -1.33 10.17 -11.68
N TRP A 216 -1.72 9.18 -10.88
CA TRP A 216 -0.87 8.06 -10.49
C TRP A 216 -0.27 7.25 -11.65
N GLY A 217 -0.81 7.45 -12.86
CA GLY A 217 -0.29 6.83 -14.07
C GLY A 217 0.97 7.48 -14.62
N THR A 218 1.18 8.74 -14.30
CA THR A 218 2.34 9.53 -14.71
C THR A 218 3.37 9.67 -13.59
N TRP A 219 3.29 8.84 -12.56
CA TRP A 219 4.27 8.79 -11.49
C TRP A 219 5.63 8.34 -12.07
N GLU A 220 6.47 9.30 -12.42
CA GLU A 220 7.78 9.06 -12.99
C GLU A 220 8.88 8.96 -11.93
N LEU A 221 9.94 8.23 -12.29
CA LEU A 221 11.09 7.99 -11.43
C LEU A 221 12.05 9.20 -11.30
N HIS A 222 11.70 10.36 -11.86
CA HIS A 222 12.62 11.48 -11.98
C HIS A 222 12.92 12.18 -10.64
N ASP A 223 14.14 12.17 -10.35
CA ASP A 223 15.14 12.96 -9.60
C ASP A 223 14.75 13.84 -8.39
N LYS A 224 13.50 14.01 -8.04
CA LYS A 224 13.12 14.72 -6.80
C LYS A 224 11.84 14.12 -6.23
N LEU A 225 11.96 12.91 -5.68
CA LEU A 225 10.91 12.25 -4.89
C LEU A 225 10.39 13.13 -3.74
N ASP A 226 11.16 14.13 -3.33
CA ASP A 226 10.82 15.07 -2.27
C ASP A 226 9.87 16.20 -2.73
N ASN A 227 9.67 16.36 -4.04
CA ASN A 227 8.84 17.42 -4.65
C ASN A 227 7.58 16.91 -5.36
N LEU A 228 7.22 15.65 -5.17
CA LEU A 228 5.94 15.16 -5.70
C LEU A 228 4.80 15.84 -4.93
N PRO A 229 3.77 16.34 -5.64
CA PRO A 229 2.64 16.94 -4.98
C PRO A 229 1.85 15.85 -4.24
N VAL A 230 2.30 15.54 -3.05
CA VAL A 230 1.47 14.88 -2.04
C VAL A 230 0.53 15.98 -1.57
N LEU A 231 -0.62 16.07 -2.20
CA LEU A 231 -1.65 17.00 -1.77
C LEU A 231 -2.37 16.37 -0.58
N TYR A 232 -2.04 16.87 0.61
CA TYR A 232 -2.83 16.66 1.80
C TYR A 232 -4.10 17.54 1.67
N PHE A 233 -5.27 16.95 1.66
CA PHE A 233 -6.56 17.62 1.75
C PHE A 233 -7.29 17.19 3.02
#